data_65bdbdfb39513fb38d858decca7140d4
#
_entry.id   65bdbdfb39513fb38d858decca7140d4
#
_cell.length_a   1.000
_cell.length_b   1.000
_cell.length_c   1.000
_cell.angle_alpha   90.00
_cell.angle_beta   90.00
_cell.angle_gamma   90.00
#
_symmetry.space_group_name_H-M   'P 1'
#
loop_
_entity.id
_entity.type
_entity.pdbx_description
1 polymer ?
#
loop_
_entity_poly.entity_id
_entity_poly.type
_entity_poly.pdbx_seq_one_letter_code
_entity_poly.pdbx_strand_id
1 'polypeptide(L)'
;MPKTAPDPAADVLVLGEHPAAYLTAVLLKQKTKLRVVHSTIPEEQNPDRLVVINPGFFTLHPLLEPLRRKLDLTPVYGLQFLSDDPSVRSEYRSKSILAHVGSYKQVRAEMAKLAAAQDVECETPKELHIHRLDETGVDATVGRNQLRPTVLVVGGALPDKQHRMLGLPDAWENDVVHRYTFVRLSGTRWADLGSRPVMPMSLNLKDTFCWAWLLPGPKGMQLAVEQPAESLGKFRPADLLAHWVDVLRRNQVLGPKPEVPLDEAESIDLPLAGALAHEGVANRTLLVGPAGGFYSACTEDIYPNCWSALYAADAIKKALKEPHLQDALHPYRHKWRTTLGDYLRGPQQNLRFLLPLVYRNPVMTTRLTESILLGKSVVR
;
A
#
# COMPACT_ATOMS: atom_id res chain seq x y z
N MET A 1 7.51 42.23 -19.82
CA MET A 1 8.62 41.45 -19.30
C MET A 1 8.77 40.21 -20.16
N PRO A 2 9.95 39.87 -20.69
CA PRO A 2 10.12 38.64 -21.44
C PRO A 2 9.84 37.45 -20.53
N LYS A 3 8.94 36.54 -20.95
CA LYS A 3 8.75 35.25 -20.31
C LYS A 3 10.10 34.55 -20.36
N THR A 4 10.75 34.40 -19.20
CA THR A 4 11.92 33.52 -19.08
C THR A 4 11.55 32.18 -19.70
N ALA A 5 12.41 31.71 -20.60
CA ALA A 5 12.25 30.38 -21.17
C ALA A 5 12.09 29.38 -20.03
N PRO A 6 11.16 28.41 -20.12
CA PRO A 6 11.00 27.42 -19.09
C PRO A 6 12.33 26.70 -18.86
N ASP A 7 12.70 26.59 -17.59
CA ASP A 7 13.94 25.94 -17.14
C ASP A 7 13.97 24.47 -17.66
N PRO A 8 15.11 23.96 -18.12
CA PRO A 8 15.15 22.76 -18.95
C PRO A 8 14.62 21.54 -18.24
N ALA A 9 13.89 20.81 -19.02
CA ALA A 9 13.38 19.46 -18.84
C ALA A 9 13.97 18.67 -17.67
N ALA A 10 13.15 18.46 -16.62
CA ALA A 10 13.35 17.29 -15.78
C ALA A 10 13.22 16.06 -16.68
N ASP A 11 14.10 15.07 -16.54
CA ASP A 11 13.94 13.81 -17.28
C ASP A 11 12.71 13.07 -16.77
N VAL A 12 12.52 13.04 -15.44
CA VAL A 12 11.41 12.37 -14.77
C VAL A 12 10.85 13.21 -13.63
N LEU A 13 9.52 13.36 -13.60
CA LEU A 13 8.76 13.86 -12.46
C LEU A 13 8.08 12.69 -11.76
N VAL A 14 8.31 12.53 -10.47
CA VAL A 14 7.70 11.49 -9.63
C VAL A 14 6.78 12.16 -8.62
N LEU A 15 5.51 11.77 -8.59
CA LEU A 15 4.47 12.35 -7.74
C LEU A 15 4.04 11.39 -6.62
N GLY A 16 3.82 11.93 -5.42
CA GLY A 16 3.22 11.25 -4.28
C GLY A 16 4.18 10.96 -3.13
N GLU A 17 3.61 10.75 -1.94
CA GLU A 17 4.37 10.51 -0.70
C GLU A 17 4.47 9.03 -0.33
N HIS A 18 3.92 8.12 -1.13
CA HIS A 18 4.03 6.70 -0.86
C HIS A 18 5.51 6.23 -0.96
N PRO A 19 5.96 5.28 -0.12
CA PRO A 19 7.31 4.71 -0.20
C PRO A 19 7.75 4.28 -1.60
N ALA A 20 6.82 3.80 -2.44
CA ALA A 20 7.09 3.44 -3.84
C ALA A 20 7.50 4.64 -4.71
N ALA A 21 6.91 5.83 -4.48
CA ALA A 21 7.29 7.04 -5.20
C ALA A 21 8.75 7.42 -4.88
N TYR A 22 9.10 7.49 -3.59
CA TYR A 22 10.48 7.74 -3.16
C TYR A 22 11.44 6.71 -3.73
N LEU A 23 11.09 5.41 -3.66
CA LEU A 23 11.94 4.35 -4.18
C LEU A 23 12.16 4.49 -5.69
N THR A 24 11.10 4.81 -6.44
CA THR A 24 11.23 5.04 -7.89
C THR A 24 12.22 6.17 -8.18
N ALA A 25 12.08 7.30 -7.50
CA ALA A 25 12.99 8.44 -7.67
C ALA A 25 14.45 8.08 -7.33
N VAL A 26 14.66 7.40 -6.20
CA VAL A 26 15.99 6.91 -5.78
C VAL A 26 16.60 5.98 -6.82
N LEU A 27 15.85 5.00 -7.29
CA LEU A 27 16.33 4.04 -8.28
C LEU A 27 16.65 4.69 -9.62
N LEU A 28 15.86 5.66 -10.05
CA LEU A 28 16.12 6.42 -11.28
C LEU A 28 17.39 7.26 -11.17
N LYS A 29 17.66 7.85 -10.02
CA LYS A 29 18.88 8.64 -9.77
C LYS A 29 20.11 7.77 -9.67
N GLN A 30 19.98 6.54 -9.18
CA GLN A 30 21.10 5.64 -8.92
C GLN A 30 21.83 5.28 -10.23
N LYS A 31 23.14 5.57 -10.26
CA LYS A 31 24.03 5.28 -11.41
C LYS A 31 23.58 5.92 -12.72
N THR A 32 22.87 7.03 -12.66
CA THR A 32 22.43 7.78 -13.85
C THR A 32 22.72 9.27 -13.67
N LYS A 33 22.70 10.01 -14.78
CA LYS A 33 22.76 11.48 -14.79
C LYS A 33 21.37 12.12 -14.92
N LEU A 34 20.31 11.35 -14.75
CA LEU A 34 18.95 11.84 -14.91
C LEU A 34 18.65 12.95 -13.89
N ARG A 35 18.00 14.00 -14.35
CA ARG A 35 17.35 14.97 -13.47
C ARG A 35 15.99 14.42 -13.04
N VAL A 36 15.93 13.94 -11.81
CA VAL A 36 14.72 13.37 -11.21
C VAL A 36 14.19 14.35 -10.17
N VAL A 37 12.97 14.85 -10.40
CA VAL A 37 12.24 15.67 -9.44
C VAL A 37 11.16 14.81 -8.80
N HIS A 38 11.16 14.74 -7.48
CA HIS A 38 10.10 14.13 -6.69
C HIS A 38 9.24 15.24 -6.08
N SER A 39 7.94 15.13 -6.21
CA SER A 39 7.00 16.08 -5.63
C SER A 39 5.93 15.37 -4.80
N THR A 40 5.66 15.90 -3.61
CA THR A 40 4.47 15.51 -2.87
C THR A 40 3.22 16.00 -3.61
N ILE A 41 2.09 15.34 -3.37
CA ILE A 41 0.79 15.75 -3.92
C ILE A 41 0.07 16.54 -2.81
N PRO A 42 -0.27 17.81 -3.03
CA PRO A 42 -1.10 18.56 -2.09
C PRO A 42 -2.40 17.83 -1.82
N GLU A 43 -2.86 17.85 -0.57
CA GLU A 43 -4.10 17.22 -0.12
C GLU A 43 -4.09 15.69 -0.14
N GLU A 44 -2.96 15.03 -0.43
CA GLU A 44 -2.83 13.58 -0.29
C GLU A 44 -3.05 13.17 1.16
N GLN A 45 -4.09 12.36 1.41
CA GLN A 45 -4.43 11.89 2.75
C GLN A 45 -3.56 10.67 3.10
N ASN A 46 -2.67 10.86 4.05
CA ASN A 46 -1.79 9.81 4.55
C ASN A 46 -1.78 9.77 6.08
N PRO A 47 -2.88 9.33 6.72
CA PRO A 47 -2.93 9.23 8.17
C PRO A 47 -1.87 8.26 8.71
N ASP A 48 -1.37 8.52 9.92
CA ASP A 48 -0.42 7.61 10.56
C ASP A 48 -1.13 6.35 11.01
N ARG A 49 -0.85 5.25 10.33
CA ARG A 49 -1.38 3.91 10.62
C ARG A 49 -0.27 2.90 10.81
N LEU A 50 -0.61 1.79 11.45
CA LEU A 50 0.23 0.60 11.38
C LEU A 50 -0.03 -0.13 10.06
N VAL A 51 1.05 -0.63 9.50
CA VAL A 51 1.03 -1.43 8.26
C VAL A 51 1.75 -2.74 8.46
N VAL A 52 1.27 -3.75 7.77
CA VAL A 52 1.97 -5.04 7.66
C VAL A 52 3.07 -4.90 6.60
N ILE A 53 4.25 -5.38 6.89
CA ILE A 53 5.41 -5.32 6.00
C ILE A 53 5.92 -6.73 5.77
N ASN A 54 5.81 -7.21 4.54
CA ASN A 54 6.41 -8.47 4.14
C ASN A 54 7.94 -8.39 4.30
N PRO A 55 8.61 -9.40 4.90
CA PRO A 55 10.06 -9.42 5.05
C PRO A 55 10.83 -9.24 3.73
N GLY A 56 10.22 -9.64 2.60
CA GLY A 56 10.76 -9.44 1.26
C GLY A 56 11.02 -7.97 0.90
N PHE A 57 10.33 -7.01 1.53
CA PHE A 57 10.59 -5.58 1.34
C PHE A 57 12.06 -5.24 1.58
N PHE A 58 12.65 -5.74 2.65
CA PHE A 58 14.04 -5.43 3.02
C PHE A 58 15.08 -6.06 2.09
N THR A 59 14.67 -7.04 1.29
CA THR A 59 15.55 -7.75 0.33
C THR A 59 15.28 -7.39 -1.12
N LEU A 60 14.26 -6.56 -1.39
CA LEU A 60 13.93 -6.10 -2.75
C LEU A 60 15.09 -5.39 -3.44
N HIS A 61 15.83 -4.59 -2.68
CA HIS A 61 16.97 -3.83 -3.17
C HIS A 61 17.97 -3.57 -2.04
N PRO A 62 19.31 -3.57 -2.28
CA PRO A 62 20.31 -3.35 -1.25
C PRO A 62 20.14 -2.06 -0.44
N LEU A 63 19.58 -1.02 -1.02
CA LEU A 63 19.28 0.24 -0.31
C LEU A 63 18.20 0.11 0.77
N LEU A 64 17.38 -0.93 0.72
CA LEU A 64 16.27 -1.15 1.67
C LEU A 64 16.68 -2.01 2.88
N GLU A 65 17.74 -2.79 2.75
CA GLU A 65 18.21 -3.66 3.83
C GLU A 65 18.51 -2.90 5.13
N PRO A 66 19.20 -1.72 5.11
CA PRO A 66 19.46 -0.95 6.32
C PRO A 66 18.20 -0.45 7.03
N LEU A 67 17.06 -0.33 6.34
CA LEU A 67 15.79 0.14 6.92
C LEU A 67 15.29 -0.83 7.99
N ARG A 68 15.59 -2.11 7.89
CA ARG A 68 15.20 -3.12 8.90
C ARG A 68 15.68 -2.77 10.31
N ARG A 69 16.84 -2.08 10.43
CA ARG A 69 17.41 -1.67 11.71
C ARG A 69 16.97 -0.26 12.13
N LYS A 70 16.48 0.56 11.18
CA LYS A 70 16.08 1.94 11.44
C LYS A 70 14.61 2.07 11.81
N LEU A 71 13.80 1.09 11.44
CA LEU A 71 12.37 1.08 11.71
C LEU A 71 12.07 0.38 13.03
N ASP A 72 11.17 0.96 13.82
CA ASP A 72 10.59 0.29 14.97
C ASP A 72 9.60 -0.75 14.45
N LEU A 73 9.89 -2.03 14.61
CA LEU A 73 9.12 -3.13 14.03
C LEU A 73 8.72 -4.15 15.09
N THR A 74 7.47 -4.58 15.04
CA THR A 74 6.99 -5.75 15.79
C THR A 74 7.00 -6.96 14.85
N PRO A 75 7.72 -8.05 15.17
CA PRO A 75 7.69 -9.27 14.38
C PRO A 75 6.35 -10.00 14.57
N VAL A 76 5.77 -10.53 13.49
CA VAL A 76 4.55 -11.34 13.48
C VAL A 76 4.89 -12.75 13.01
N TYR A 77 4.44 -13.73 13.76
CA TYR A 77 4.76 -15.15 13.53
C TYR A 77 3.58 -15.94 12.93
N GLY A 78 2.41 -15.34 12.75
CA GLY A 78 1.25 -16.02 12.20
C GLY A 78 -0.02 -15.22 12.33
N LEU A 79 -1.13 -15.90 12.03
CA LEU A 79 -2.48 -15.34 12.15
C LEU A 79 -3.33 -16.20 13.08
N GLN A 80 -4.21 -15.54 13.82
CA GLN A 80 -5.29 -16.15 14.59
C GLN A 80 -6.61 -15.72 13.98
N PHE A 81 -7.33 -16.66 13.37
CA PHE A 81 -8.64 -16.42 12.79
C PHE A 81 -9.71 -16.57 13.86
N LEU A 82 -10.49 -15.52 14.06
CA LEU A 82 -11.60 -15.44 15.01
C LEU A 82 -12.92 -15.30 14.25
N SER A 83 -13.99 -15.82 14.84
CA SER A 83 -15.33 -15.63 14.34
C SER A 83 -16.24 -15.00 15.40
N ASP A 84 -17.49 -14.70 15.03
CA ASP A 84 -18.51 -14.22 15.95
C ASP A 84 -18.81 -15.25 17.06
N ASP A 85 -18.64 -16.55 16.79
CA ASP A 85 -18.71 -17.63 17.76
C ASP A 85 -17.31 -17.94 18.32
N PRO A 86 -17.02 -17.68 19.61
CA PRO A 86 -15.72 -17.95 20.23
C PRO A 86 -15.27 -19.41 20.17
N SER A 87 -16.19 -20.36 19.95
CA SER A 87 -15.84 -21.77 19.78
C SER A 87 -15.26 -22.08 18.41
N VAL A 88 -15.45 -21.18 17.43
CA VAL A 88 -15.00 -21.32 16.05
C VAL A 88 -13.80 -20.40 15.82
N ARG A 89 -12.62 -20.94 16.04
CA ARG A 89 -11.34 -20.22 15.87
C ARG A 89 -10.25 -21.16 15.37
N SER A 90 -9.26 -20.61 14.69
CA SER A 90 -8.06 -21.35 14.28
C SER A 90 -6.83 -20.45 14.36
N GLU A 91 -5.67 -21.05 14.51
CA GLU A 91 -4.41 -20.33 14.60
C GLU A 91 -3.31 -21.10 13.84
N TYR A 92 -2.46 -20.35 13.15
CA TYR A 92 -1.18 -20.84 12.71
C TYR A 92 -0.07 -19.94 13.24
N ARG A 93 0.93 -20.57 13.84
CA ARG A 93 2.13 -19.91 14.40
C ARG A 93 3.38 -20.56 13.86
N SER A 94 4.14 -19.79 13.11
CA SER A 94 5.43 -20.22 12.55
C SER A 94 6.55 -20.14 13.57
N LYS A 95 7.63 -20.86 13.33
CA LYS A 95 8.93 -20.68 14.01
C LYS A 95 9.69 -19.46 13.51
N SER A 96 9.44 -19.04 12.27
CA SER A 96 10.06 -17.90 11.60
C SER A 96 9.10 -16.71 11.56
N ILE A 97 9.66 -15.50 11.45
CA ILE A 97 8.90 -14.27 11.24
C ILE A 97 8.25 -14.34 9.85
N LEU A 98 6.94 -14.15 9.79
CA LEU A 98 6.17 -14.11 8.54
C LEU A 98 5.90 -12.68 8.07
N ALA A 99 5.82 -11.73 8.99
CA ALA A 99 5.66 -10.32 8.67
C ALA A 99 6.24 -9.44 9.78
N HIS A 100 6.33 -8.16 9.51
CA HIS A 100 6.58 -7.12 10.51
C HIS A 100 5.40 -6.16 10.52
N VAL A 101 5.14 -5.54 11.67
CA VAL A 101 4.19 -4.43 11.79
C VAL A 101 4.96 -3.19 12.23
N GLY A 102 4.79 -2.11 11.51
CA GLY A 102 5.45 -0.83 11.76
C GLY A 102 4.57 0.37 11.45
N SER A 103 5.03 1.58 11.79
CA SER A 103 4.33 2.82 11.44
C SER A 103 4.55 3.17 9.98
N TYR A 104 3.47 3.40 9.23
CA TYR A 104 3.52 3.89 7.85
C TYR A 104 4.27 5.23 7.75
N LYS A 105 4.00 6.15 8.70
CA LYS A 105 4.69 7.45 8.78
C LYS A 105 6.20 7.27 8.93
N GLN A 106 6.65 6.31 9.75
CA GLN A 106 8.07 6.05 9.94
C GLN A 106 8.71 5.48 8.67
N VAL A 107 8.06 4.52 8.00
CA VAL A 107 8.54 3.98 6.71
C VAL A 107 8.68 5.10 5.69
N ARG A 108 7.66 5.94 5.54
CA ARG A 108 7.66 7.09 4.63
C ARG A 108 8.82 8.05 4.95
N ALA A 109 9.00 8.41 6.21
CA ALA A 109 10.07 9.31 6.64
C ALA A 109 11.46 8.75 6.32
N GLU A 110 11.70 7.47 6.54
CA GLU A 110 12.99 6.84 6.21
C GLU A 110 13.21 6.76 4.68
N MET A 111 12.16 6.54 3.90
CA MET A 111 12.25 6.58 2.44
C MET A 111 12.53 7.98 1.91
N ALA A 112 11.95 9.03 2.51
CA ALA A 112 12.25 10.42 2.18
C ALA A 112 13.74 10.75 2.49
N LYS A 113 14.26 10.32 3.65
CA LYS A 113 15.68 10.46 3.98
C LYS A 113 16.59 9.74 2.98
N LEU A 114 16.18 8.55 2.54
CA LEU A 114 16.91 7.79 1.52
C LEU A 114 16.95 8.57 0.19
N ALA A 115 15.84 9.20 -0.21
CA ALA A 115 15.77 10.01 -1.42
C ALA A 115 16.71 11.23 -1.33
N ALA A 116 16.67 11.95 -0.22
CA ALA A 116 17.58 13.07 0.02
C ALA A 116 19.06 12.63 0.01
N ALA A 117 19.40 11.47 0.56
CA ALA A 117 20.76 10.93 0.57
C ALA A 117 21.25 10.47 -0.83
N GLN A 118 20.36 10.38 -1.81
CA GLN A 118 20.69 10.05 -3.21
C GLN A 118 20.54 11.26 -4.15
N ASP A 119 20.57 12.48 -3.60
CA ASP A 119 20.47 13.74 -4.36
C ASP A 119 19.23 13.83 -5.26
N VAL A 120 18.09 13.28 -4.83
CA VAL A 120 16.80 13.49 -5.48
C VAL A 120 16.31 14.90 -5.14
N GLU A 121 15.93 15.69 -6.16
CA GLU A 121 15.28 16.98 -5.96
C GLU A 121 13.88 16.75 -5.38
N CYS A 122 13.66 17.08 -4.10
CA CYS A 122 12.38 16.88 -3.42
C CYS A 122 11.65 18.20 -3.21
N GLU A 123 10.43 18.28 -3.70
CA GLU A 123 9.54 19.44 -3.63
C GLU A 123 8.31 19.11 -2.76
N THR A 124 7.90 20.07 -1.92
CA THR A 124 6.64 20.00 -1.17
C THR A 124 5.81 21.23 -1.53
N PRO A 125 5.15 21.22 -2.68
CA PRO A 125 4.44 22.37 -3.19
C PRO A 125 3.09 22.53 -2.50
N LYS A 126 2.60 23.80 -2.45
CA LYS A 126 1.21 24.09 -2.06
C LYS A 126 0.23 23.80 -3.20
N GLU A 127 0.70 23.87 -4.44
CA GLU A 127 -0.09 23.68 -5.64
C GLU A 127 0.65 22.79 -6.63
N LEU A 128 -0.07 21.87 -7.25
CA LEU A 128 0.40 21.00 -8.30
C LEU A 128 -0.62 21.01 -9.44
N HIS A 129 -0.18 21.35 -10.65
CA HIS A 129 -1.03 21.37 -11.82
C HIS A 129 -0.33 20.67 -12.97
N ILE A 130 -1.01 19.71 -13.60
CA ILE A 130 -0.60 19.10 -14.85
C ILE A 130 -1.40 19.79 -15.95
N HIS A 131 -0.71 20.54 -16.82
CA HIS A 131 -1.35 21.35 -17.85
C HIS A 131 -1.53 20.58 -19.15
N ARG A 132 -0.60 19.68 -19.45
CA ARG A 132 -0.62 18.82 -20.63
C ARG A 132 -0.07 17.45 -20.27
N LEU A 133 -0.73 16.45 -20.81
CA LEU A 133 -0.31 15.06 -20.73
C LEU A 133 -0.78 14.36 -21.98
N ASP A 134 0.12 14.19 -22.94
CA ASP A 134 -0.12 13.49 -24.19
C ASP A 134 1.13 12.71 -24.62
N GLU A 135 1.05 12.03 -25.73
CA GLU A 135 2.18 11.26 -26.28
C GLU A 135 3.40 12.11 -26.62
N THR A 136 3.23 13.42 -26.78
CA THR A 136 4.31 14.34 -27.17
C THR A 136 5.03 14.95 -25.97
N GLY A 137 4.40 14.99 -24.79
CA GLY A 137 5.04 15.54 -23.61
C GLY A 137 4.14 15.70 -22.40
N VAL A 138 4.77 16.11 -21.32
CA VAL A 138 4.14 16.46 -20.05
C VAL A 138 4.54 17.88 -19.68
N ASP A 139 3.57 18.75 -19.39
CA ASP A 139 3.81 20.08 -18.83
C ASP A 139 3.14 20.15 -17.44
N ALA A 140 3.92 20.49 -16.43
CA ALA A 140 3.44 20.56 -15.06
C ALA A 140 3.95 21.82 -14.36
N THR A 141 3.14 22.37 -13.42
CA THR A 141 3.58 23.38 -12.47
C THR A 141 3.65 22.73 -11.08
N VAL A 142 4.83 22.77 -10.47
CA VAL A 142 5.09 22.29 -9.13
C VAL A 142 5.46 23.48 -8.26
N GLY A 143 4.52 23.97 -7.46
CA GLY A 143 4.67 25.22 -6.73
C GLY A 143 4.86 26.41 -7.68
N ARG A 144 6.07 26.99 -7.71
CA ARG A 144 6.42 28.11 -8.60
C ARG A 144 7.17 27.67 -9.86
N ASN A 145 7.56 26.39 -9.92
CA ASN A 145 8.41 25.87 -10.98
C ASN A 145 7.57 25.29 -12.13
N GLN A 146 7.81 25.74 -13.34
CA GLN A 146 7.28 25.08 -14.54
C GLN A 146 8.26 24.00 -14.99
N LEU A 147 7.77 22.75 -15.05
CA LEU A 147 8.54 21.58 -15.44
C LEU A 147 7.99 20.99 -16.74
N ARG A 148 8.90 20.43 -17.55
CA ARG A 148 8.58 19.66 -18.77
C ARG A 148 9.25 18.29 -18.70
N PRO A 149 8.79 17.40 -17.82
CA PRO A 149 9.39 16.09 -17.73
C PRO A 149 9.15 15.28 -18.99
N THR A 150 10.13 14.46 -19.34
CA THR A 150 9.99 13.49 -20.42
C THR A 150 9.05 12.35 -20.02
N VAL A 151 9.08 11.96 -18.74
CA VAL A 151 8.25 10.91 -18.14
C VAL A 151 7.63 11.40 -16.84
N LEU A 152 6.37 11.06 -16.63
CA LEU A 152 5.66 11.24 -15.37
C LEU A 152 5.50 9.90 -14.66
N VAL A 153 5.73 9.87 -13.36
CA VAL A 153 5.41 8.73 -12.49
C VAL A 153 4.43 9.19 -11.43
N VAL A 154 3.31 8.51 -11.29
CA VAL A 154 2.32 8.77 -10.25
C VAL A 154 2.38 7.63 -9.24
N GLY A 155 2.78 7.94 -8.00
CA GLY A 155 2.98 6.97 -6.94
C GLY A 155 2.13 7.23 -5.70
N GLY A 156 1.27 8.23 -5.73
CA GLY A 156 0.33 8.56 -4.66
C GLY A 156 -1.10 8.66 -5.17
N ALA A 157 -2.05 8.75 -4.24
CA ALA A 157 -3.43 9.00 -4.59
C ALA A 157 -3.59 10.43 -5.12
N LEU A 158 -4.00 10.57 -6.37
CA LEU A 158 -4.35 11.86 -6.95
C LEU A 158 -5.80 12.20 -6.60
N PRO A 159 -6.09 13.48 -6.31
CA PRO A 159 -7.48 13.95 -6.26
C PRO A 159 -8.22 13.64 -7.56
N ASP A 160 -9.49 13.28 -7.49
CA ASP A 160 -10.32 12.85 -8.64
C ASP A 160 -10.23 13.78 -9.85
N LYS A 161 -10.15 15.09 -9.61
CA LYS A 161 -10.02 16.08 -10.68
C LYS A 161 -8.70 15.93 -11.44
N GLN A 162 -7.60 15.69 -10.73
CA GLN A 162 -6.27 15.52 -11.36
C GLN A 162 -6.17 14.14 -12.01
N HIS A 163 -6.78 13.13 -11.40
CA HIS A 163 -6.84 11.77 -11.95
C HIS A 163 -7.49 11.75 -13.34
N ARG A 164 -8.64 12.43 -13.50
CA ARG A 164 -9.31 12.58 -14.79
C ARG A 164 -8.50 13.38 -15.83
N MET A 165 -7.69 14.35 -15.38
CA MET A 165 -6.82 15.10 -16.28
C MET A 165 -5.68 14.26 -16.87
N LEU A 166 -5.29 13.17 -16.22
CA LEU A 166 -4.23 12.29 -16.71
C LEU A 166 -4.63 11.49 -17.95
N GLY A 167 -5.92 11.52 -18.35
CA GLY A 167 -6.41 10.71 -19.47
C GLY A 167 -6.27 9.21 -19.26
N LEU A 168 -5.90 8.83 -18.02
CA LEU A 168 -5.94 7.44 -17.58
C LEU A 168 -7.41 7.09 -17.36
N PRO A 169 -7.88 5.91 -17.81
CA PRO A 169 -9.21 5.44 -17.48
C PRO A 169 -9.37 5.55 -15.96
N ASP A 170 -10.58 5.90 -15.48
CA ASP A 170 -10.88 5.98 -14.06
C ASP A 170 -10.27 4.76 -13.40
N ALA A 171 -9.11 4.96 -12.76
CA ALA A 171 -8.25 3.85 -12.37
C ALA A 171 -8.95 3.00 -11.32
N TRP A 172 -10.03 3.54 -10.75
CA TRP A 172 -10.76 2.90 -9.68
C TRP A 172 -12.26 3.03 -9.96
N GLU A 173 -12.84 1.98 -10.50
CA GLU A 173 -14.28 1.78 -10.42
C GLU A 173 -14.66 1.69 -8.93
N ASN A 174 -15.79 2.24 -8.53
CA ASN A 174 -16.21 2.30 -7.12
C ASN A 174 -16.29 0.92 -6.44
N ASP A 175 -16.49 -0.15 -7.20
CA ASP A 175 -16.57 -1.53 -6.71
C ASP A 175 -15.22 -2.16 -6.37
N VAL A 176 -14.12 -1.53 -6.75
CA VAL A 176 -12.75 -2.03 -6.49
C VAL A 176 -12.03 -1.28 -5.37
N VAL A 177 -12.68 -0.29 -4.77
CA VAL A 177 -12.11 0.47 -3.65
C VAL A 177 -12.65 -0.09 -2.34
N HIS A 178 -11.75 -0.45 -1.44
CA HIS A 178 -12.08 -0.83 -0.06
C HIS A 178 -11.92 0.36 0.87
N ARG A 179 -12.87 0.51 1.78
CA ARG A 179 -12.73 1.46 2.90
C ARG A 179 -12.06 0.79 4.08
N TYR A 180 -10.89 1.30 4.41
CA TYR A 180 -10.13 0.90 5.57
C TYR A 180 -10.37 1.87 6.71
N THR A 181 -11.00 1.40 7.80
CA THR A 181 -11.30 2.20 9.00
C THR A 181 -10.53 1.64 10.16
N PHE A 182 -9.84 2.50 10.92
CA PHE A 182 -8.96 2.07 12.00
C PHE A 182 -8.95 3.05 13.17
N VAL A 183 -8.54 2.52 14.34
CA VAL A 183 -8.26 3.29 15.55
C VAL A 183 -6.95 2.83 16.17
N ARG A 184 -6.13 3.78 16.62
CA ARG A 184 -4.85 3.54 17.29
C ARG A 184 -5.05 3.38 18.78
N LEU A 185 -4.45 2.35 19.36
CA LEU A 185 -4.48 2.03 20.80
C LEU A 185 -3.07 2.19 21.37
N SER A 186 -2.83 3.26 22.10
CA SER A 186 -1.52 3.54 22.69
C SER A 186 -1.23 2.66 23.90
N GLY A 187 0.02 2.20 24.04
CA GLY A 187 0.47 1.35 25.14
C GLY A 187 0.19 -0.14 24.95
N THR A 188 0.74 -0.97 25.86
CA THR A 188 0.72 -2.44 25.78
C THR A 188 -0.39 -3.11 26.58
N ARG A 189 -1.22 -2.34 27.27
CA ARG A 189 -2.27 -2.81 28.20
C ARG A 189 -3.50 -3.44 27.54
N TRP A 190 -3.59 -3.39 26.21
CA TRP A 190 -4.79 -3.77 25.47
C TRP A 190 -4.93 -5.28 25.28
N ALA A 191 -3.82 -5.93 24.90
CA ALA A 191 -3.79 -7.36 24.69
C ALA A 191 -2.39 -7.91 24.95
N ASP A 192 -2.29 -9.14 25.44
CA ASP A 192 -1.04 -9.90 25.51
C ASP A 192 -1.05 -10.95 24.38
N LEU A 193 -0.23 -10.72 23.36
CA LEU A 193 -0.09 -11.63 22.22
C LEU A 193 1.11 -12.58 22.37
N GLY A 194 1.75 -12.58 23.55
CA GLY A 194 2.88 -13.43 23.89
C GLY A 194 4.20 -13.03 23.22
N SER A 195 5.25 -13.79 23.49
CA SER A 195 6.61 -13.52 23.00
C SER A 195 6.80 -13.72 21.48
N ARG A 196 5.94 -14.49 20.85
CA ARG A 196 5.84 -14.66 19.39
C ARG A 196 4.43 -14.30 18.93
N PRO A 197 4.15 -12.99 18.76
CA PRO A 197 2.81 -12.53 18.50
C PRO A 197 2.27 -13.08 17.18
N VAL A 198 1.03 -13.53 17.25
CA VAL A 198 0.18 -13.75 16.06
C VAL A 198 -0.77 -12.58 15.95
N MET A 199 -1.17 -12.27 14.73
CA MET A 199 -2.11 -11.18 14.47
C MET A 199 -3.54 -11.72 14.47
N PRO A 200 -4.39 -11.30 15.42
CA PRO A 200 -5.81 -11.68 15.43
C PRO A 200 -6.53 -11.02 14.25
N MET A 201 -7.35 -11.80 13.58
CA MET A 201 -8.14 -11.32 12.45
C MET A 201 -9.49 -12.04 12.32
N SER A 202 -10.42 -11.42 11.63
CA SER A 202 -11.64 -12.03 11.15
C SER A 202 -11.87 -11.69 9.68
N LEU A 203 -12.50 -12.61 8.96
CA LEU A 203 -12.86 -12.43 7.55
C LEU A 203 -14.37 -12.27 7.35
N ASN A 204 -15.12 -12.32 8.44
CA ASN A 204 -16.57 -12.17 8.44
C ASN A 204 -17.02 -11.58 9.77
N LEU A 205 -17.73 -10.47 9.73
CA LEU A 205 -18.38 -9.85 10.88
C LEU A 205 -19.85 -9.59 10.55
N LYS A 206 -20.76 -9.95 11.45
CA LYS A 206 -22.22 -9.79 11.23
C LYS A 206 -22.68 -10.35 9.88
N ASP A 207 -22.24 -11.55 9.52
CA ASP A 207 -22.53 -12.21 8.25
C ASP A 207 -22.11 -11.40 7.00
N THR A 208 -21.20 -10.45 7.18
CA THR A 208 -20.68 -9.64 6.10
C THR A 208 -19.19 -9.93 5.91
N PHE A 209 -18.80 -10.23 4.67
CA PHE A 209 -17.41 -10.38 4.33
C PHE A 209 -16.70 -9.03 4.49
N CYS A 210 -15.71 -9.01 5.35
CA CYS A 210 -14.81 -7.89 5.60
C CYS A 210 -13.52 -8.43 6.21
N TRP A 211 -12.48 -7.63 6.16
CA TRP A 211 -11.24 -7.95 6.82
C TRP A 211 -11.13 -7.15 8.10
N ALA A 212 -11.00 -7.82 9.23
CA ALA A 212 -10.83 -7.17 10.52
C ALA A 212 -9.53 -7.64 11.18
N TRP A 213 -8.78 -6.72 11.77
CA TRP A 213 -7.45 -6.98 12.33
C TRP A 213 -7.24 -6.35 13.68
N LEU A 214 -6.37 -6.98 14.46
CA LEU A 214 -5.65 -6.35 15.57
C LEU A 214 -4.16 -6.37 15.24
N LEU A 215 -3.60 -5.24 14.83
CA LEU A 215 -2.19 -5.11 14.46
C LEU A 215 -1.34 -4.80 15.70
N PRO A 216 -0.38 -5.66 16.06
CA PRO A 216 0.54 -5.38 17.16
C PRO A 216 1.65 -4.44 16.72
N GLY A 217 1.65 -3.19 17.18
CA GLY A 217 2.72 -2.24 16.91
C GLY A 217 3.76 -2.17 18.02
N PRO A 218 4.91 -1.53 17.80
CA PRO A 218 5.99 -1.41 18.78
C PRO A 218 5.61 -0.57 20.02
N LYS A 219 4.65 0.37 19.88
CA LYS A 219 4.25 1.30 20.95
C LYS A 219 2.76 1.25 21.25
N GLY A 220 2.06 0.23 20.77
CA GLY A 220 0.63 0.08 20.92
C GLY A 220 0.07 -0.88 19.88
N MET A 221 -1.23 -0.80 19.67
CA MET A 221 -1.93 -1.66 18.72
C MET A 221 -2.81 -0.82 17.81
N GLN A 222 -3.28 -1.41 16.74
CA GLN A 222 -4.29 -0.80 15.86
C GLN A 222 -5.39 -1.80 15.60
N LEU A 223 -6.62 -1.39 15.87
CA LEU A 223 -7.81 -2.08 15.42
C LEU A 223 -8.20 -1.54 14.06
N ALA A 224 -8.57 -2.41 13.14
CA ALA A 224 -9.00 -2.00 11.83
C ALA A 224 -10.03 -2.92 11.23
N VAL A 225 -10.87 -2.36 10.36
CA VAL A 225 -11.81 -3.07 9.52
C VAL A 225 -11.70 -2.53 8.10
N GLU A 226 -11.57 -3.44 7.15
CA GLU A 226 -11.57 -3.12 5.72
C GLU A 226 -12.85 -3.68 5.08
N GLN A 227 -13.63 -2.79 4.51
CA GLN A 227 -14.90 -3.11 3.87
C GLN A 227 -14.79 -2.96 2.35
N PRO A 228 -15.19 -3.98 1.57
CA PRO A 228 -15.41 -3.80 0.15
C PRO A 228 -16.58 -2.83 -0.09
N ALA A 229 -16.55 -2.11 -1.22
CA ALA A 229 -17.55 -1.11 -1.59
C ALA A 229 -18.98 -1.67 -1.53
N GLU A 230 -19.18 -2.91 -1.95
CA GLU A 230 -20.49 -3.61 -1.93
C GLU A 230 -21.12 -3.74 -0.53
N SER A 231 -20.31 -3.65 0.53
CA SER A 231 -20.77 -3.76 1.92
C SER A 231 -20.96 -2.42 2.62
N LEU A 232 -20.45 -1.32 2.06
CA LEU A 232 -20.53 0.01 2.67
C LEU A 232 -21.97 0.51 2.88
N GLY A 233 -22.90 0.11 2.00
CA GLY A 233 -24.32 0.44 2.12
C GLY A 233 -25.08 -0.36 3.20
N LYS A 234 -24.52 -1.46 3.70
CA LYS A 234 -25.17 -2.35 4.68
C LYS A 234 -24.82 -2.00 6.12
N PHE A 235 -23.57 -1.65 6.36
CA PHE A 235 -23.05 -1.34 7.69
C PHE A 235 -22.14 -0.12 7.65
N ARG A 236 -22.27 0.75 8.64
CA ARG A 236 -21.30 1.82 8.83
C ARG A 236 -19.97 1.21 9.29
N PRO A 237 -18.82 1.71 8.81
CA PRO A 237 -17.50 1.21 9.23
C PRO A 237 -17.31 1.19 10.75
N ALA A 238 -17.78 2.23 11.45
CA ALA A 238 -17.71 2.32 12.90
C ALA A 238 -18.49 1.20 13.61
N ASP A 239 -19.63 0.77 13.07
CA ASP A 239 -20.44 -0.31 13.66
C ASP A 239 -19.74 -1.67 13.52
N LEU A 240 -19.02 -1.89 12.42
CA LEU A 240 -18.21 -3.11 12.26
C LEU A 240 -16.95 -3.07 13.14
N LEU A 241 -16.33 -1.89 13.28
CA LEU A 241 -15.19 -1.74 14.18
C LEU A 241 -15.59 -1.99 15.64
N ALA A 242 -16.73 -1.46 16.08
CA ALA A 242 -17.30 -1.75 17.40
C ALA A 242 -17.57 -3.24 17.60
N HIS A 243 -18.19 -3.88 16.59
CA HIS A 243 -18.44 -5.32 16.65
C HIS A 243 -17.15 -6.14 16.67
N TRP A 244 -16.11 -5.72 15.97
CA TRP A 244 -14.79 -6.35 16.04
C TRP A 244 -14.20 -6.28 17.45
N VAL A 245 -14.33 -5.15 18.15
CA VAL A 245 -13.94 -5.02 19.56
C VAL A 245 -14.67 -6.06 20.41
N ASP A 246 -15.97 -6.26 20.20
CA ASP A 246 -16.77 -7.25 20.94
C ASP A 246 -16.32 -8.69 20.65
N VAL A 247 -15.99 -9.00 19.40
CA VAL A 247 -15.43 -10.31 19.01
C VAL A 247 -14.10 -10.57 19.73
N LEU A 248 -13.20 -9.59 19.73
CA LEU A 248 -11.91 -9.71 20.42
C LEU A 248 -12.06 -9.89 21.93
N ARG A 249 -13.01 -9.18 22.55
CA ARG A 249 -13.30 -9.31 23.99
C ARG A 249 -13.90 -10.67 24.31
N ARG A 250 -14.89 -11.15 23.56
CA ARG A 250 -15.49 -12.49 23.74
C ARG A 250 -14.47 -13.62 23.58
N ASN A 251 -13.50 -13.43 22.67
CA ASN A 251 -12.40 -14.38 22.48
C ASN A 251 -11.24 -14.18 23.48
N GLN A 252 -11.36 -13.27 24.46
CA GLN A 252 -10.35 -12.97 25.49
C GLN A 252 -9.01 -12.48 24.89
N VAL A 253 -9.01 -11.97 23.68
CA VAL A 253 -7.83 -11.38 23.03
C VAL A 253 -7.64 -9.94 23.50
N LEU A 254 -8.73 -9.19 23.60
CA LEU A 254 -8.72 -7.81 24.10
C LEU A 254 -9.28 -7.77 25.52
N GLY A 255 -8.60 -7.07 26.42
CA GLY A 255 -9.07 -6.87 27.79
C GLY A 255 -10.38 -6.08 27.84
N PRO A 256 -11.13 -6.18 28.97
CA PRO A 256 -12.40 -5.47 29.14
C PRO A 256 -12.22 -3.95 29.26
N LYS A 257 -11.05 -3.51 29.68
CA LYS A 257 -10.67 -2.10 29.86
C LYS A 257 -9.26 -1.88 29.30
N PRO A 258 -8.93 -0.66 28.84
CA PRO A 258 -9.76 0.53 28.76
C PRO A 258 -10.80 0.47 27.62
N GLU A 259 -11.72 1.43 27.59
CA GLU A 259 -12.65 1.60 26.48
C GLU A 259 -11.91 1.99 25.21
N VAL A 260 -12.29 1.43 24.06
CA VAL A 260 -11.69 1.72 22.77
C VAL A 260 -12.25 3.06 22.26
N PRO A 261 -11.41 4.04 21.88
CA PRO A 261 -11.86 5.35 21.45
C PRO A 261 -12.36 5.31 19.99
N LEU A 262 -13.54 4.76 19.78
CA LEU A 262 -14.13 4.56 18.44
C LEU A 262 -14.50 5.88 17.74
N ASP A 263 -14.68 6.95 18.49
CA ASP A 263 -14.88 8.32 18.00
C ASP A 263 -13.63 8.94 17.36
N GLU A 264 -12.45 8.39 17.68
CA GLU A 264 -11.16 8.77 17.05
C GLU A 264 -10.86 7.93 15.79
N ALA A 265 -11.80 7.12 15.31
CA ALA A 265 -11.55 6.26 14.15
C ALA A 265 -11.36 7.08 12.87
N GLU A 266 -10.29 6.77 12.16
CA GLU A 266 -9.97 7.35 10.86
C GLU A 266 -10.31 6.37 9.74
N SER A 267 -10.59 6.89 8.54
CA SER A 267 -10.86 6.07 7.36
C SER A 267 -10.05 6.54 6.16
N ILE A 268 -9.57 5.58 5.37
CA ILE A 268 -8.97 5.82 4.05
C ILE A 268 -9.57 4.87 3.04
N ASP A 269 -9.61 5.28 1.79
CA ASP A 269 -10.03 4.44 0.69
C ASP A 269 -8.78 3.84 0.02
N LEU A 270 -8.78 2.52 -0.13
CA LEU A 270 -7.67 1.75 -0.69
C LEU A 270 -8.16 0.95 -1.90
N PRO A 271 -7.38 0.96 -2.98
CA PRO A 271 -7.73 0.17 -4.16
C PRO A 271 -7.56 -1.32 -3.87
N LEU A 272 -8.55 -2.14 -4.28
CA LEU A 272 -8.49 -3.57 -4.09
C LEU A 272 -7.39 -4.20 -4.95
N ALA A 273 -6.54 -4.99 -4.34
CA ALA A 273 -5.58 -5.81 -5.06
C ALA A 273 -6.28 -6.75 -6.04
N GLY A 274 -5.86 -6.73 -7.28
CA GLY A 274 -6.47 -7.50 -8.38
C GLY A 274 -7.34 -6.66 -9.32
N ALA A 275 -7.79 -5.49 -8.90
CA ALA A 275 -8.38 -4.48 -9.77
C ALA A 275 -7.33 -3.46 -10.20
N LEU A 276 -6.20 -3.96 -10.60
CA LEU A 276 -5.07 -3.18 -11.07
C LEU A 276 -5.49 -2.33 -12.25
N ALA A 277 -5.09 -1.08 -12.24
CA ALA A 277 -5.30 -0.18 -13.38
C ALA A 277 -4.95 -0.91 -14.67
N HIS A 278 -5.92 -1.06 -15.55
CA HIS A 278 -5.77 -1.91 -16.74
C HIS A 278 -4.56 -1.50 -17.57
N GLU A 279 -4.26 -0.22 -17.57
CA GLU A 279 -3.16 0.31 -18.36
C GLU A 279 -1.86 0.44 -17.57
N GLY A 280 -1.84 1.02 -16.37
CA GLY A 280 -0.60 1.26 -15.60
C GLY A 280 0.44 2.12 -16.31
N VAL A 281 0.28 2.31 -17.63
CA VAL A 281 1.13 3.10 -18.53
C VAL A 281 0.24 3.76 -19.59
N ALA A 282 0.28 5.08 -19.69
CA ALA A 282 -0.33 5.84 -20.79
C ALA A 282 0.34 7.22 -20.90
N ASN A 283 0.40 7.78 -22.10
CA ASN A 283 0.84 9.18 -22.32
C ASN A 283 2.13 9.54 -21.54
N ARG A 284 3.18 8.74 -21.69
CA ARG A 284 4.47 8.94 -20.99
C ARG A 284 4.37 8.86 -19.45
N THR A 285 3.28 8.32 -18.92
CA THR A 285 3.03 8.20 -17.49
C THR A 285 3.04 6.75 -17.06
N LEU A 286 3.66 6.46 -15.91
CA LEU A 286 3.59 5.17 -15.23
C LEU A 286 2.91 5.34 -13.88
N LEU A 287 2.05 4.38 -13.53
CA LEU A 287 1.45 4.28 -12.21
C LEU A 287 2.25 3.30 -11.36
N VAL A 288 2.66 3.73 -10.17
CA VAL A 288 3.33 2.90 -9.16
C VAL A 288 2.61 3.04 -7.83
N GLY A 289 2.86 2.15 -6.91
CA GLY A 289 2.26 2.27 -5.60
C GLY A 289 0.73 2.25 -5.62
N PRO A 290 0.06 2.99 -4.73
CA PRO A 290 -1.40 3.07 -4.65
C PRO A 290 -2.04 3.52 -5.97
N ALA A 291 -1.43 4.44 -6.69
CA ALA A 291 -1.93 4.88 -8.00
C ALA A 291 -2.02 3.74 -9.02
N GLY A 292 -1.19 2.71 -8.90
CA GLY A 292 -1.25 1.50 -9.73
C GLY A 292 -2.10 0.37 -9.15
N GLY A 293 -2.67 0.55 -7.94
CA GLY A 293 -3.46 -0.49 -7.28
C GLY A 293 -2.66 -1.68 -6.75
N PHE A 294 -1.41 -1.48 -6.44
CA PHE A 294 -0.54 -2.53 -5.92
C PHE A 294 -0.74 -2.75 -4.41
N TYR A 295 -1.99 -2.83 -4.00
CA TYR A 295 -2.39 -3.09 -2.63
C TYR A 295 -2.78 -4.56 -2.47
N SER A 296 -2.29 -5.20 -1.42
CA SER A 296 -2.73 -6.52 -0.99
C SER A 296 -3.60 -6.38 0.25
N ALA A 297 -4.62 -7.20 0.39
CA ALA A 297 -5.43 -7.25 1.60
C ALA A 297 -4.54 -7.31 2.85
N CYS A 298 -5.05 -6.96 4.03
CA CYS A 298 -4.28 -6.93 5.26
C CYS A 298 -3.39 -5.72 5.48
N THR A 299 -3.69 -4.57 4.88
CA THR A 299 -2.86 -3.37 5.01
C THR A 299 -1.42 -3.53 4.53
N GLU A 300 -1.15 -4.58 3.74
CA GLU A 300 0.15 -4.80 3.15
C GLU A 300 0.24 -4.02 1.84
N ASP A 301 0.68 -2.79 1.95
CA ASP A 301 0.82 -1.87 0.83
C ASP A 301 2.28 -1.47 0.55
N ILE A 302 3.23 -1.87 1.40
CA ILE A 302 4.63 -1.45 1.28
C ILE A 302 5.39 -2.30 0.26
N TYR A 303 5.38 -3.62 0.44
CA TYR A 303 6.18 -4.53 -0.37
C TYR A 303 5.76 -4.56 -1.84
N PRO A 304 4.48 -4.83 -2.19
CA PRO A 304 4.05 -4.90 -3.58
C PRO A 304 4.18 -3.55 -4.28
N ASN A 305 3.89 -2.47 -3.57
CA ASN A 305 4.03 -1.12 -4.10
C ASN A 305 5.50 -0.78 -4.41
N CYS A 306 6.42 -1.10 -3.51
CA CYS A 306 7.86 -0.92 -3.74
C CYS A 306 8.40 -1.85 -4.83
N TRP A 307 7.81 -3.03 -4.98
CA TRP A 307 8.16 -3.93 -6.07
C TRP A 307 7.77 -3.35 -7.43
N SER A 308 6.59 -2.72 -7.54
CA SER A 308 6.20 -1.99 -8.75
C SER A 308 7.19 -0.88 -9.10
N ALA A 309 7.73 -0.19 -8.09
CA ALA A 309 8.72 0.87 -8.27
C ALA A 309 10.02 0.37 -8.94
N LEU A 310 10.49 -0.84 -8.59
CA LEU A 310 11.65 -1.44 -9.27
C LEU A 310 11.40 -1.63 -10.76
N TYR A 311 10.23 -2.15 -11.10
CA TYR A 311 9.87 -2.40 -12.49
C TYR A 311 9.71 -1.10 -13.29
N ALA A 312 9.10 -0.07 -12.67
CA ALA A 312 8.94 1.23 -13.29
C ALA A 312 10.28 1.89 -13.55
N ALA A 313 11.19 1.91 -12.56
CA ALA A 313 12.52 2.49 -12.73
C ALA A 313 13.33 1.79 -13.83
N ASP A 314 13.27 0.46 -13.91
CA ASP A 314 13.94 -0.32 -14.98
C ASP A 314 13.35 -0.01 -16.37
N ALA A 315 12.03 0.06 -16.47
CA ALA A 315 11.34 0.40 -17.72
C ALA A 315 11.71 1.82 -18.20
N ILE A 316 11.65 2.81 -17.31
CA ILE A 316 11.97 4.21 -17.64
C ILE A 316 13.43 4.35 -18.09
N LYS A 317 14.39 3.75 -17.38
CA LYS A 317 15.81 3.79 -17.76
C LYS A 317 16.09 3.21 -19.15
N LYS A 318 15.31 2.21 -19.56
CA LYS A 318 15.38 1.64 -20.91
C LYS A 318 14.70 2.54 -21.92
N ALA A 319 13.48 2.97 -21.63
CA ALA A 319 12.66 3.77 -22.53
C ALA A 319 13.31 5.12 -22.90
N LEU A 320 13.99 5.77 -21.96
CA LEU A 320 14.70 7.03 -22.20
C LEU A 320 15.87 6.92 -23.22
N LYS A 321 16.26 5.70 -23.60
CA LYS A 321 17.29 5.45 -24.63
C LYS A 321 16.69 5.11 -25.99
N GLU A 322 15.39 4.92 -26.06
CA GLU A 322 14.69 4.50 -27.26
C GLU A 322 14.05 5.70 -27.98
N PRO A 323 14.00 5.69 -29.31
CA PRO A 323 13.39 6.77 -30.09
C PRO A 323 11.86 6.83 -29.88
N HIS A 324 11.20 5.71 -29.61
CA HIS A 324 9.76 5.59 -29.37
C HIS A 324 9.49 5.35 -27.89
N LEU A 325 9.60 6.41 -27.09
CA LEU A 325 9.50 6.35 -25.63
C LEU A 325 8.22 5.66 -25.14
N GLN A 326 7.08 6.02 -25.69
CA GLN A 326 5.78 5.50 -25.27
C GLN A 326 5.73 3.98 -25.42
N ASP A 327 6.12 3.47 -26.58
CA ASP A 327 6.13 2.03 -26.84
C ASP A 327 7.12 1.30 -25.94
N ALA A 328 8.26 1.93 -25.65
CA ALA A 328 9.28 1.37 -24.78
C ALA A 328 8.88 1.33 -23.31
N LEU A 329 7.86 2.07 -22.87
CA LEU A 329 7.29 2.00 -21.52
C LEU A 329 6.28 0.85 -21.36
N HIS A 330 5.61 0.40 -22.44
CA HIS A 330 4.58 -0.65 -22.36
C HIS A 330 5.03 -1.98 -21.73
N PRO A 331 6.29 -2.45 -21.87
CA PRO A 331 6.76 -3.66 -21.20
C PRO A 331 6.60 -3.64 -19.67
N TYR A 332 6.52 -2.48 -19.04
CA TYR A 332 6.22 -2.34 -17.61
C TYR A 332 4.91 -3.03 -17.23
N ARG A 333 3.83 -2.79 -18.01
CA ARG A 333 2.51 -3.41 -17.79
C ARG A 333 2.57 -4.93 -17.82
N HIS A 334 3.26 -5.49 -18.80
CA HIS A 334 3.41 -6.95 -18.91
C HIS A 334 4.21 -7.53 -17.74
N LYS A 335 5.30 -6.87 -17.38
CA LYS A 335 6.23 -7.35 -16.37
C LYS A 335 5.58 -7.48 -14.98
N TRP A 336 4.86 -6.48 -14.50
CA TRP A 336 4.24 -6.58 -13.19
C TRP A 336 3.03 -7.55 -13.18
N ARG A 337 2.29 -7.66 -14.30
CA ARG A 337 1.18 -8.62 -14.40
C ARG A 337 1.63 -10.07 -14.30
N THR A 338 2.74 -10.40 -14.92
CA THR A 338 3.26 -11.78 -14.94
C THR A 338 4.01 -12.17 -13.66
N THR A 339 4.40 -11.22 -12.83
CA THR A 339 5.19 -11.46 -11.61
C THR A 339 4.44 -11.07 -10.35
N LEU A 340 4.11 -9.78 -10.22
CA LEU A 340 3.44 -9.23 -9.04
C LEU A 340 1.95 -9.56 -9.00
N GLY A 341 1.31 -9.78 -10.16
CA GLY A 341 -0.11 -10.07 -10.25
C GLY A 341 -0.52 -11.32 -9.47
N ASP A 342 0.29 -12.37 -9.46
CA ASP A 342 0.01 -13.58 -8.69
C ASP A 342 0.10 -13.36 -7.17
N TYR A 343 1.06 -12.53 -6.74
CA TYR A 343 1.19 -12.10 -5.35
C TYR A 343 -0.06 -11.36 -4.87
N LEU A 344 -0.54 -10.42 -5.67
CA LEU A 344 -1.68 -9.58 -5.31
C LEU A 344 -3.02 -10.32 -5.30
N ARG A 345 -3.21 -11.28 -6.20
CA ARG A 345 -4.46 -12.06 -6.33
C ARG A 345 -4.59 -13.17 -5.30
N GLY A 346 -3.47 -13.71 -4.84
CA GLY A 346 -3.44 -14.92 -4.00
C GLY A 346 -4.37 -14.87 -2.79
N PRO A 347 -4.35 -13.82 -1.94
CA PRO A 347 -5.15 -13.78 -0.73
C PRO A 347 -6.66 -13.66 -0.94
N GLN A 348 -7.11 -13.28 -2.14
CA GLN A 348 -8.51 -12.91 -2.38
C GLN A 348 -9.28 -13.96 -3.16
N GLN A 349 -8.58 -14.83 -3.87
CA GLN A 349 -9.22 -15.85 -4.70
C GLN A 349 -10.00 -16.85 -3.85
N ASN A 350 -11.30 -16.94 -4.10
CA ASN A 350 -12.20 -17.94 -3.51
C ASN A 350 -12.31 -17.89 -1.96
N LEU A 351 -11.90 -16.80 -1.31
CA LEU A 351 -11.90 -16.72 0.16
C LEU A 351 -13.26 -17.02 0.77
N ARG A 352 -14.35 -16.50 0.22
CA ARG A 352 -15.71 -16.74 0.72
C ARG A 352 -16.05 -18.24 0.77
N PHE A 353 -15.59 -19.03 -0.21
CA PHE A 353 -15.79 -20.48 -0.25
C PHE A 353 -14.84 -21.24 0.69
N LEU A 354 -13.67 -20.68 0.95
CA LEU A 354 -12.64 -21.33 1.78
C LEU A 354 -12.84 -21.06 3.29
N LEU A 355 -13.61 -20.03 3.66
CA LEU A 355 -13.81 -19.62 5.05
C LEU A 355 -14.18 -20.78 6.00
N PRO A 356 -15.16 -21.65 5.71
CA PRO A 356 -15.49 -22.76 6.59
C PRO A 356 -14.34 -23.74 6.81
N LEU A 357 -13.46 -23.89 5.81
CA LEU A 357 -12.31 -24.80 5.87
C LEU A 357 -11.19 -24.20 6.72
N VAL A 358 -11.02 -22.87 6.72
CA VAL A 358 -9.98 -22.18 7.50
C VAL A 358 -10.12 -22.48 8.98
N TYR A 359 -11.34 -22.55 9.49
CA TYR A 359 -11.61 -22.84 10.91
C TYR A 359 -11.51 -24.32 11.27
N ARG A 360 -11.61 -25.23 10.31
CA ARG A 360 -11.71 -26.68 10.55
C ARG A 360 -10.48 -27.47 10.13
N ASN A 361 -9.66 -26.91 9.26
CA ASN A 361 -8.53 -27.62 8.67
C ASN A 361 -7.22 -26.85 8.89
N PRO A 362 -6.30 -27.35 9.77
CA PRO A 362 -5.03 -26.69 10.06
C PRO A 362 -4.17 -26.43 8.82
N VAL A 363 -4.25 -27.28 7.80
CA VAL A 363 -3.53 -27.07 6.53
C VAL A 363 -4.06 -25.83 5.80
N MET A 364 -5.37 -25.64 5.79
CA MET A 364 -5.98 -24.47 5.18
C MET A 364 -5.68 -23.20 5.99
N THR A 365 -5.69 -23.29 7.33
CA THR A 365 -5.26 -22.18 8.20
C THR A 365 -3.83 -21.75 7.86
N THR A 366 -2.91 -22.72 7.74
CA THR A 366 -1.50 -22.46 7.37
C THR A 366 -1.40 -21.82 5.99
N ARG A 367 -2.04 -22.41 4.98
CA ARG A 367 -1.98 -21.91 3.60
C ARG A 367 -2.54 -20.50 3.48
N LEU A 368 -3.67 -20.22 4.13
CA LEU A 368 -4.25 -18.89 4.11
C LEU A 368 -3.35 -17.88 4.84
N THR A 369 -2.77 -18.24 5.98
CA THR A 369 -1.81 -17.38 6.69
C THR A 369 -0.61 -17.05 5.79
N GLU A 370 -0.03 -18.04 5.13
CA GLU A 370 1.09 -17.82 4.23
C GLU A 370 0.70 -17.04 2.96
N SER A 371 -0.52 -17.21 2.49
CA SER A 371 -1.04 -16.42 1.36
C SER A 371 -1.18 -14.95 1.74
N ILE A 372 -1.76 -14.68 2.88
CA ILE A 372 -1.98 -13.30 3.37
C ILE A 372 -0.64 -12.61 3.66
N LEU A 373 0.27 -13.23 4.42
CA LEU A 373 1.49 -12.59 4.90
C LEU A 373 2.68 -12.68 3.94
N LEU A 374 2.68 -13.68 3.05
CA LEU A 374 3.81 -13.95 2.15
C LEU A 374 3.43 -13.94 0.66
N GLY A 375 2.14 -13.79 0.32
CA GLY A 375 1.66 -13.81 -1.06
C GLY A 375 1.74 -15.19 -1.73
N LYS A 376 1.83 -16.27 -0.95
CA LYS A 376 1.85 -17.64 -1.51
C LYS A 376 0.47 -18.05 -2.01
N SER A 377 0.39 -18.82 -3.07
CA SER A 377 -0.88 -19.36 -3.56
C SER A 377 -1.53 -20.30 -2.53
N VAL A 378 -2.84 -20.11 -2.29
CA VAL A 378 -3.63 -20.98 -1.40
C VAL A 378 -3.88 -22.35 -2.06
N VAL A 379 -3.94 -22.38 -3.39
CA VAL A 379 -4.32 -23.55 -4.22
C VAL A 379 -3.09 -24.08 -4.94
N ARG A 380 -2.18 -24.67 -4.22
CA ARG A 380 -1.11 -25.52 -4.80
C ARG A 380 -1.02 -26.84 -4.07
#